data_d6d16ca397efa5e835fdc8b1cedc208f
#
_entry.id   d6d16ca397efa5e835fdc8b1cedc208f
#
_cell.length_a   1.000
_cell.length_b   1.000
_cell.length_c   1.000
_cell.angle_alpha   90.00
_cell.angle_beta   90.00
_cell.angle_gamma   90.00
#
_symmetry.space_group_name_H-M   'P 1'
#
loop_
_entity.id
_entity.type
_entity.pdbx_description
1 polymer ?
#
loop_
_entity_poly.entity_id
_entity_poly.type
_entity_poly.pdbx_seq_one_letter_code
_entity_poly.pdbx_strand_id
1 'polypeptide(L)'
;DYYKEYRDNAWRTAITQRYNVTVSQKAGNSNHLLSFNYEKDSQRVISGKSNKISLYYKSNYAVTNWLNLNAGVDVRMGRSYTPNSGYTSYTLQQRYERILDADGNHYTSPYVNVGAYPSYNGSVVRKAEGVSPYRTFGFNVLDALEESITKSHDVSIRPFVSLQARFLKMFKYNFMYQYEWNKGKSELFESENTYAMRMLHNSMVDTNGKAQLPQGGRFSQTEVESKRYTVRNQIDFDKTWKDHAVTAIAGLEFRENKIPTPARQLLYGYDPQTLTSDFMNWQTYRDGVGTSALSGRTITLSGLSATLHESRHRYASFYANAGYSYLSRYNLSGSIRWDQADLFGLDIRNQRHPLWSVGASWILSEESFMKEISWLDYLKLRMTYGINGNVDQASTTYFVVKKKTQSNPIKTTYLTYEDDDLPNPKLRWEK
;
A
#
# COMPACT_ATOMS: atom_id res chain seq x y z
N ASP A 1 3.99 11.81 -35.22
CA ASP A 1 4.30 10.57 -34.49
C ASP A 1 3.62 10.63 -33.13
N TYR A 2 2.67 9.73 -32.90
CA TYR A 2 1.90 9.63 -31.65
C TYR A 2 2.77 9.67 -30.39
N TYR A 3 3.89 8.96 -30.37
CA TYR A 3 4.77 8.90 -29.20
C TYR A 3 5.41 10.24 -28.85
N LYS A 4 5.71 11.04 -29.87
CA LYS A 4 6.22 12.40 -29.68
C LYS A 4 5.10 13.32 -29.21
N GLU A 5 3.93 13.28 -29.87
CA GLU A 5 2.76 14.09 -29.46
C GLU A 5 2.34 13.78 -28.03
N TYR A 6 2.34 12.48 -27.63
CA TYR A 6 2.03 12.08 -26.27
C TYR A 6 3.01 12.69 -25.25
N ARG A 7 4.32 12.60 -25.51
CA ARG A 7 5.32 13.15 -24.60
C ARG A 7 5.22 14.67 -24.49
N ASP A 8 4.96 15.31 -25.58
CA ASP A 8 4.95 16.79 -25.65
C ASP A 8 3.68 17.37 -25.01
N ASN A 9 2.55 16.62 -24.99
CA ASN A 9 1.26 17.11 -24.50
C ASN A 9 0.77 16.41 -23.21
N ALA A 10 1.03 15.12 -23.01
CA ALA A 10 0.59 14.38 -21.83
C ALA A 10 1.64 14.35 -20.72
N TRP A 11 2.89 14.72 -20.99
CA TRP A 11 3.94 14.79 -19.99
C TRP A 11 4.35 16.21 -19.68
N ARG A 12 4.69 16.44 -18.44
CA ARG A 12 5.27 17.67 -17.92
C ARG A 12 6.47 17.38 -17.04
N THR A 13 7.26 18.39 -16.72
CA THR A 13 8.29 18.28 -15.70
C THR A 13 7.63 17.99 -14.35
N ALA A 14 7.99 16.86 -13.74
CA ALA A 14 7.56 16.55 -12.38
C ALA A 14 8.25 17.49 -11.39
N ILE A 15 7.49 18.11 -10.51
CA ILE A 15 8.00 19.06 -9.52
C ILE A 15 7.48 18.67 -8.15
N THR A 16 8.40 18.38 -7.23
CA THR A 16 8.09 18.18 -5.83
C THR A 16 8.59 19.35 -5.00
N GLN A 17 7.69 19.98 -4.26
CA GLN A 17 7.98 21.06 -3.32
C GLN A 17 7.77 20.54 -1.90
N ARG A 18 8.76 20.73 -1.04
CA ARG A 18 8.68 20.29 0.36
C ARG A 18 9.07 21.45 1.27
N TYR A 19 8.20 21.71 2.24
CA TYR A 19 8.37 22.72 3.27
C TYR A 19 8.34 22.02 4.62
N ASN A 20 9.42 22.20 5.39
CA ASN A 20 9.54 21.63 6.73
C ASN A 20 9.85 22.73 7.74
N VAL A 21 9.09 22.76 8.82
CA VAL A 21 9.35 23.63 9.97
C VAL A 21 9.39 22.74 11.21
N THR A 22 10.50 22.82 11.94
CA THR A 22 10.68 22.08 13.18
C THR A 22 11.03 23.05 14.29
N VAL A 23 10.28 22.98 15.37
CA VAL A 23 10.49 23.78 16.58
C VAL A 23 10.80 22.82 17.72
N SER A 24 11.86 23.09 18.46
CA SER A 24 12.20 22.38 19.68
C SER A 24 12.31 23.37 20.85
N GLN A 25 11.74 22.98 21.97
CA GLN A 25 11.73 23.80 23.17
C GLN A 25 12.02 22.94 24.40
N LYS A 26 12.85 23.44 25.28
CA LYS A 26 13.03 22.90 26.63
C LYS A 26 12.25 23.78 27.63
N ALA A 27 11.41 23.15 28.42
CA ALA A 27 10.60 23.79 29.45
C ALA A 27 10.74 23.00 30.77
N GLY A 28 11.54 23.50 31.70
CA GLY A 28 11.82 22.80 32.96
C GLY A 28 12.39 21.39 32.69
N ASN A 29 11.70 20.37 33.17
CA ASN A 29 12.07 18.95 33.00
C ASN A 29 11.56 18.32 31.72
N SER A 30 10.97 19.10 30.80
CA SER A 30 10.43 18.58 29.54
C SER A 30 11.16 19.16 28.35
N ASN A 31 11.28 18.32 27.31
CA ASN A 31 11.71 18.71 25.96
C ASN A 31 10.58 18.42 25.00
N HIS A 32 10.19 19.41 24.23
CA HIS A 32 9.14 19.34 23.26
C HIS A 32 9.72 19.49 21.85
N LEU A 33 9.22 18.72 20.91
CA LEU A 33 9.55 18.84 19.51
C LEU A 33 8.24 18.81 18.71
N LEU A 34 8.05 19.84 17.90
CA LEU A 34 6.94 19.93 16.94
C LEU A 34 7.54 20.07 15.55
N SER A 35 7.19 19.18 14.65
CA SER A 35 7.58 19.24 13.26
C SER A 35 6.36 19.25 12.36
N PHE A 36 6.29 20.24 11.49
CA PHE A 36 5.28 20.36 10.44
C PHE A 36 5.96 20.16 9.08
N ASN A 37 5.38 19.32 8.22
CA ASN A 37 5.85 19.12 6.88
C ASN A 37 4.67 19.25 5.91
N TYR A 38 4.85 20.04 4.86
CA TYR A 38 3.95 20.12 3.71
C TYR A 38 4.70 19.71 2.46
N GLU A 39 4.14 18.77 1.71
CA GLU A 39 4.66 18.31 0.43
C GLU A 39 3.60 18.49 -0.64
N LYS A 40 3.98 19.12 -1.75
CA LYS A 40 3.17 19.24 -2.96
C LYS A 40 3.93 18.62 -4.12
N ASP A 41 3.29 17.67 -4.78
CA ASP A 41 3.87 16.95 -5.91
C ASP A 41 3.00 17.11 -7.16
N SER A 42 3.64 17.47 -8.26
CA SER A 42 3.07 17.48 -9.59
C SER A 42 3.74 16.35 -10.38
N GLN A 43 2.96 15.32 -10.70
CA GLN A 43 3.47 14.14 -11.39
C GLN A 43 3.81 14.43 -12.84
N ARG A 44 4.60 13.54 -13.45
CA ARG A 44 5.02 13.67 -14.86
C ARG A 44 3.83 13.65 -15.83
N VAL A 45 2.84 12.78 -15.58
CA VAL A 45 1.60 12.75 -16.39
C VAL A 45 0.72 13.92 -15.97
N ILE A 46 0.15 14.62 -16.95
CA ILE A 46 -0.82 15.71 -16.71
C ILE A 46 -1.96 15.21 -15.82
N SER A 47 -2.61 16.12 -15.09
CA SER A 47 -3.68 15.83 -14.12
C SER A 47 -3.23 15.07 -12.86
N GLY A 48 -2.07 14.39 -12.87
CA GLY A 48 -1.50 13.74 -11.71
C GLY A 48 -0.91 14.74 -10.71
N LYS A 49 -1.42 14.74 -9.47
CA LYS A 49 -0.92 15.63 -8.40
C LYS A 49 -1.19 15.04 -7.02
N SER A 50 -0.38 15.40 -6.04
CA SER A 50 -0.66 15.06 -4.63
C SER A 50 -0.21 16.15 -3.68
N ASN A 51 -0.88 16.22 -2.54
CA ASN A 51 -0.51 17.06 -1.40
C ASN A 51 -0.49 16.20 -0.15
N LYS A 52 0.54 16.39 0.69
CA LYS A 52 0.66 15.71 1.99
C LYS A 52 0.96 16.73 3.07
N ILE A 53 0.28 16.59 4.21
CA ILE A 53 0.56 17.32 5.43
C ILE A 53 0.96 16.29 6.47
N SER A 54 2.05 16.53 7.18
CA SER A 54 2.47 15.71 8.30
C SER A 54 2.74 16.61 9.52
N LEU A 55 2.19 16.21 10.64
CA LEU A 55 2.41 16.85 11.93
C LEU A 55 2.97 15.81 12.91
N TYR A 56 4.17 16.03 13.39
CA TYR A 56 4.80 15.20 14.40
C TYR A 56 5.03 16.00 15.67
N TYR A 57 4.46 15.53 16.77
CA TYR A 57 4.71 16.08 18.08
C TYR A 57 5.29 15.01 19.00
N LYS A 58 6.32 15.37 19.74
CA LYS A 58 6.93 14.52 20.76
C LYS A 58 7.29 15.35 21.98
N SER A 59 6.97 14.82 23.15
CA SER A 59 7.39 15.36 24.45
C SER A 59 8.16 14.32 25.24
N ASN A 60 9.33 14.71 25.74
CA ASN A 60 10.09 13.94 26.71
C ASN A 60 9.98 14.66 28.04
N TYR A 61 9.51 14.00 29.07
CA TYR A 61 9.36 14.53 30.40
C TYR A 61 10.17 13.70 31.40
N ALA A 62 11.18 14.33 32.06
CA ALA A 62 11.89 13.71 33.14
C ALA A 62 11.04 13.83 34.43
N VAL A 63 10.26 12.79 34.72
CA VAL A 63 9.36 12.71 35.87
C VAL A 63 10.19 12.73 37.15
N THR A 64 11.27 11.95 37.14
CA THR A 64 12.29 11.92 38.22
C THR A 64 13.67 11.69 37.57
N ASN A 65 14.74 11.67 38.36
CA ASN A 65 16.09 11.37 37.87
C ASN A 65 16.24 9.95 37.32
N TRP A 66 15.32 9.05 37.64
CA TRP A 66 15.33 7.65 37.22
C TRP A 66 14.18 7.29 36.30
N LEU A 67 13.14 8.14 36.13
CA LEU A 67 11.95 7.88 35.35
C LEU A 67 11.73 8.98 34.30
N ASN A 68 11.73 8.59 33.03
CA ASN A 68 11.38 9.44 31.89
C ASN A 68 10.10 8.93 31.21
N LEU A 69 9.21 9.84 30.88
CA LEU A 69 8.02 9.62 30.08
C LEU A 69 8.22 10.27 28.70
N ASN A 70 8.01 9.50 27.64
CA ASN A 70 7.92 10.04 26.29
C ASN A 70 6.52 9.80 25.77
N ALA A 71 5.91 10.82 25.22
CA ALA A 71 4.62 10.72 24.54
C ALA A 71 4.65 11.53 23.26
N GLY A 72 3.92 11.10 22.26
CA GLY A 72 3.85 11.83 21.01
C GLY A 72 2.77 11.31 20.09
N VAL A 73 2.62 12.02 18.99
CA VAL A 73 1.68 11.66 17.91
C VAL A 73 2.28 12.04 16.57
N ASP A 74 2.09 11.16 15.58
CA ASP A 74 2.37 11.40 14.18
C ASP A 74 1.04 11.40 13.44
N VAL A 75 0.68 12.52 12.83
CA VAL A 75 -0.54 12.68 12.03
C VAL A 75 -0.14 12.98 10.60
N ARG A 76 -0.68 12.23 9.66
CA ARG A 76 -0.46 12.44 8.23
C ARG A 76 -1.79 12.50 7.52
N MET A 77 -1.93 13.45 6.62
CA MET A 77 -3.08 13.60 5.74
C MET A 77 -2.58 13.77 4.31
N GLY A 78 -3.13 12.98 3.41
CA GLY A 78 -2.81 13.01 1.99
C GLY A 78 -4.04 13.23 1.13
N ARG A 79 -3.85 13.92 0.01
CA ARG A 79 -4.80 13.96 -1.10
C ARG A 79 -4.04 13.72 -2.39
N SER A 80 -4.54 12.81 -3.22
CA SER A 80 -3.96 12.58 -4.54
C SER A 80 -5.02 12.51 -5.62
N TYR A 81 -4.62 12.92 -6.80
CA TYR A 81 -5.38 12.85 -8.04
C TYR A 81 -4.53 12.05 -9.00
N THR A 82 -4.97 10.86 -9.34
CA THR A 82 -4.20 9.91 -10.16
C THR A 82 -4.99 9.60 -11.43
N PRO A 83 -4.48 9.98 -12.61
CA PRO A 83 -5.10 9.59 -13.87
C PRO A 83 -5.11 8.07 -14.01
N ASN A 84 -6.09 7.56 -14.73
CA ASN A 84 -6.24 6.13 -14.97
C ASN A 84 -4.98 5.56 -15.63
N SER A 85 -4.39 4.54 -15.01
CA SER A 85 -3.14 3.92 -15.48
C SER A 85 -3.26 3.31 -16.89
N GLY A 86 -4.47 2.95 -17.32
CA GLY A 86 -4.75 2.49 -18.67
C GLY A 86 -4.45 3.52 -19.76
N TYR A 87 -4.36 4.81 -19.42
CA TYR A 87 -4.11 5.89 -20.37
C TYR A 87 -2.72 6.54 -20.20
N THR A 88 -1.92 6.09 -19.27
CA THR A 88 -0.62 6.71 -18.93
C THR A 88 0.55 6.22 -19.79
N SER A 89 0.34 5.26 -20.69
CA SER A 89 1.38 4.73 -21.57
C SER A 89 1.46 5.50 -22.89
N TYR A 90 2.67 5.94 -23.25
CA TYR A 90 2.93 6.54 -24.55
C TYR A 90 2.90 5.55 -25.73
N THR A 91 2.80 4.25 -25.44
CA THR A 91 2.66 3.16 -26.43
C THR A 91 1.22 2.70 -26.59
N LEU A 92 0.26 3.46 -26.07
CA LEU A 92 -1.15 3.08 -26.02
C LEU A 92 -1.75 2.92 -27.44
N GLN A 93 -1.28 3.75 -28.39
CA GLN A 93 -1.75 3.76 -29.76
C GLN A 93 -0.62 3.57 -30.77
N GLN A 94 -0.99 3.36 -32.02
CA GLN A 94 -0.03 3.19 -33.09
C GLN A 94 0.68 4.51 -33.42
N ARG A 95 1.90 4.44 -33.94
CA ARG A 95 2.73 5.63 -34.22
C ARG A 95 2.13 6.63 -35.21
N TYR A 96 1.27 6.15 -36.11
CA TYR A 96 0.61 6.98 -37.13
C TYR A 96 -0.66 7.66 -36.60
N GLU A 97 -1.17 7.27 -35.46
CA GLU A 97 -2.29 7.95 -34.82
C GLU A 97 -1.89 9.34 -34.36
N ARG A 98 -2.87 10.23 -34.27
CA ARG A 98 -2.68 11.62 -33.86
C ARG A 98 -3.44 11.90 -32.59
N ILE A 99 -2.91 12.79 -31.78
CA ILE A 99 -3.55 13.31 -30.58
C ILE A 99 -4.18 14.66 -30.85
N LEU A 100 -3.51 15.47 -31.67
CA LEU A 100 -3.97 16.80 -32.06
C LEU A 100 -4.22 16.88 -33.56
N ASP A 101 -5.21 17.67 -33.99
CA ASP A 101 -5.40 18.05 -35.39
C ASP A 101 -4.40 19.10 -35.86
N ALA A 102 -4.58 19.62 -37.07
CA ALA A 102 -3.68 20.64 -37.63
C ALA A 102 -3.79 22.00 -36.92
N ASP A 103 -4.92 22.28 -36.31
CA ASP A 103 -5.23 23.51 -35.60
C ASP A 103 -4.89 23.41 -34.10
N GLY A 104 -4.40 22.26 -33.64
CA GLY A 104 -4.04 21.99 -32.24
C GLY A 104 -5.20 21.56 -31.33
N ASN A 105 -6.38 21.28 -31.90
CA ASN A 105 -7.48 20.74 -31.13
C ASN A 105 -7.31 19.23 -30.92
N HIS A 106 -8.00 18.68 -29.93
CA HIS A 106 -7.97 17.24 -29.65
C HIS A 106 -8.58 16.43 -30.80
N TYR A 107 -7.76 15.63 -31.45
CA TYR A 107 -8.19 14.74 -32.52
C TYR A 107 -8.72 13.43 -31.93
N THR A 108 -9.94 13.05 -32.28
CA THR A 108 -10.54 11.81 -31.85
C THR A 108 -10.57 10.79 -32.96
N SER A 109 -10.00 9.57 -32.71
CA SER A 109 -10.06 8.45 -33.61
C SER A 109 -11.11 7.43 -33.12
N PRO A 110 -12.12 7.07 -33.92
CA PRO A 110 -13.10 6.06 -33.53
C PRO A 110 -12.59 4.62 -33.72
N TYR A 111 -11.40 4.43 -34.27
CA TYR A 111 -10.84 3.11 -34.56
C TYR A 111 -9.80 2.63 -33.55
N VAL A 112 -9.61 3.41 -32.52
CA VAL A 112 -8.63 3.10 -31.47
C VAL A 112 -9.19 2.08 -30.49
N ASN A 113 -8.32 1.17 -30.11
CA ASN A 113 -8.64 0.06 -29.21
C ASN A 113 -7.90 0.24 -27.91
N VAL A 114 -8.56 0.80 -26.89
CA VAL A 114 -7.93 1.16 -25.65
C VAL A 114 -8.64 0.53 -24.46
N GLY A 115 -7.88 -0.16 -23.62
CA GLY A 115 -8.34 -0.66 -22.33
C GLY A 115 -9.10 -1.99 -22.40
N ALA A 116 -9.81 -2.28 -21.30
CA ALA A 116 -10.56 -3.53 -21.09
C ALA A 116 -11.90 -3.62 -21.86
N TYR A 117 -12.21 -2.63 -22.68
CA TYR A 117 -13.45 -2.61 -23.44
C TYR A 117 -13.32 -3.44 -24.70
N PRO A 118 -14.43 -4.12 -25.11
CA PRO A 118 -14.36 -4.98 -26.28
C PRO A 118 -13.91 -4.19 -27.51
N SER A 119 -12.91 -4.69 -28.17
CA SER A 119 -12.46 -4.17 -29.43
C SER A 119 -13.50 -4.47 -30.49
N TYR A 120 -14.06 -3.44 -31.07
CA TYR A 120 -14.92 -3.57 -32.24
C TYR A 120 -14.07 -3.44 -33.51
N ASN A 121 -14.29 -4.32 -34.46
CA ASN A 121 -13.62 -4.15 -35.75
C ASN A 121 -14.13 -2.90 -36.48
N GLY A 122 -13.31 -2.33 -37.36
CA GLY A 122 -13.65 -1.07 -38.03
C GLY A 122 -14.95 -1.11 -38.84
N SER A 123 -15.44 -2.29 -39.25
CA SER A 123 -16.72 -2.42 -39.97
C SER A 123 -17.92 -2.22 -39.02
N VAL A 124 -17.80 -2.69 -37.77
CA VAL A 124 -18.83 -2.51 -36.74
C VAL A 124 -18.89 -1.04 -36.35
N VAL A 125 -17.72 -0.44 -36.09
CA VAL A 125 -17.62 1.00 -35.73
C VAL A 125 -18.20 1.88 -36.83
N ARG A 126 -17.84 1.67 -38.10
CA ARG A 126 -18.39 2.43 -39.24
C ARG A 126 -19.92 2.37 -39.38
N LYS A 127 -20.53 1.26 -38.94
CA LYS A 127 -21.98 1.10 -39.00
C LYS A 127 -22.70 1.77 -37.82
N ALA A 128 -22.03 1.90 -36.68
CA ALA A 128 -22.62 2.37 -35.44
C ALA A 128 -22.26 3.83 -35.10
N GLU A 129 -21.11 4.34 -35.57
CA GLU A 129 -20.67 5.72 -35.31
C GLU A 129 -21.68 6.71 -35.91
N GLY A 130 -22.15 7.65 -35.06
CA GLY A 130 -23.15 8.66 -35.43
C GLY A 130 -24.59 8.15 -35.56
N VAL A 131 -24.86 6.87 -35.28
CA VAL A 131 -26.20 6.29 -35.34
C VAL A 131 -26.75 6.15 -33.91
N SER A 132 -27.92 6.76 -33.65
CA SER A 132 -28.62 6.57 -32.37
C SER A 132 -29.05 5.10 -32.18
N PRO A 133 -28.92 4.52 -30.97
CA PRO A 133 -28.56 5.13 -29.67
C PRO A 133 -27.07 5.07 -29.34
N TYR A 134 -26.19 4.72 -30.28
CA TYR A 134 -24.77 4.63 -29.99
C TYR A 134 -24.17 6.00 -29.72
N ARG A 135 -23.24 6.03 -28.77
CA ARG A 135 -22.37 7.18 -28.48
C ARG A 135 -21.10 7.07 -29.30
N THR A 136 -20.43 8.19 -29.56
CA THR A 136 -19.20 8.18 -30.34
C THR A 136 -18.15 7.21 -29.79
N PHE A 137 -17.51 6.47 -30.68
CA PHE A 137 -16.37 5.60 -30.38
C PHE A 137 -15.06 6.37 -30.30
N GLY A 138 -15.10 7.68 -30.58
CA GLY A 138 -13.92 8.53 -30.61
C GLY A 138 -13.14 8.47 -29.30
N PHE A 139 -11.81 8.36 -29.40
CA PHE A 139 -10.87 8.37 -28.29
C PHE A 139 -9.82 9.44 -28.47
N ASN A 140 -9.58 10.23 -27.41
CA ASN A 140 -8.42 11.08 -27.27
C ASN A 140 -7.79 10.82 -25.91
N VAL A 141 -6.48 10.62 -25.88
CA VAL A 141 -5.78 10.28 -24.65
C VAL A 141 -5.71 11.45 -23.66
N LEU A 142 -5.65 12.70 -24.14
CA LEU A 142 -5.60 13.87 -23.26
C LEU A 142 -6.92 14.03 -22.53
N ASP A 143 -8.05 13.90 -23.24
CA ASP A 143 -9.39 13.92 -22.63
C ASP A 143 -9.51 12.80 -21.58
N ALA A 144 -9.07 11.58 -21.92
CA ALA A 144 -9.15 10.43 -21.02
C ALA A 144 -8.30 10.60 -19.75
N LEU A 145 -7.12 11.27 -19.85
CA LEU A 145 -6.28 11.58 -18.70
C LEU A 145 -6.88 12.66 -17.79
N GLU A 146 -7.74 13.51 -18.31
CA GLU A 146 -8.42 14.57 -17.55
C GLU A 146 -9.77 14.12 -16.97
N GLU A 147 -10.48 13.26 -17.67
CA GLU A 147 -11.83 12.81 -17.30
C GLU A 147 -11.83 11.62 -16.34
N SER A 148 -10.81 10.74 -16.42
CA SER A 148 -10.74 9.51 -15.63
C SER A 148 -9.69 9.62 -14.53
N ILE A 149 -10.01 10.35 -13.46
CA ILE A 149 -9.12 10.65 -12.35
C ILE A 149 -9.64 10.01 -11.06
N THR A 150 -8.83 9.16 -10.48
CA THR A 150 -9.06 8.65 -9.13
C THR A 150 -8.63 9.68 -8.10
N LYS A 151 -9.56 10.10 -7.24
CA LYS A 151 -9.30 10.99 -6.11
C LYS A 151 -9.12 10.16 -4.86
N SER A 152 -7.97 10.28 -4.18
CA SER A 152 -7.72 9.57 -2.94
C SER A 152 -7.47 10.53 -1.78
N HIS A 153 -7.97 10.14 -0.61
CA HIS A 153 -7.79 10.83 0.66
C HIS A 153 -7.29 9.83 1.68
N ASP A 154 -6.15 10.11 2.29
CA ASP A 154 -5.53 9.23 3.26
C ASP A 154 -5.32 9.99 4.57
N VAL A 155 -5.63 9.33 5.68
CA VAL A 155 -5.36 9.82 7.04
C VAL A 155 -4.66 8.73 7.82
N SER A 156 -3.58 9.08 8.50
CA SER A 156 -2.85 8.21 9.41
C SER A 156 -2.64 8.93 10.73
N ILE A 157 -3.00 8.30 11.84
CA ILE A 157 -2.80 8.82 13.20
C ILE A 157 -2.07 7.76 14.00
N ARG A 158 -0.91 8.13 14.56
CA ARG A 158 -0.06 7.21 15.31
C ARG A 158 0.40 7.82 16.63
N PRO A 159 -0.43 7.81 17.68
CA PRO A 159 -0.01 8.12 19.03
C PRO A 159 0.89 7.03 19.61
N PHE A 160 1.83 7.44 20.44
CA PHE A 160 2.67 6.54 21.22
C PHE A 160 2.97 7.09 22.60
N VAL A 161 3.23 6.19 23.51
CA VAL A 161 3.73 6.48 24.83
C VAL A 161 4.84 5.49 25.18
N SER A 162 5.91 5.97 25.80
CA SER A 162 6.96 5.12 26.34
C SER A 162 7.43 5.61 27.70
N LEU A 163 7.71 4.64 28.55
CA LEU A 163 8.29 4.86 29.88
C LEU A 163 9.71 4.29 29.88
N GLN A 164 10.65 5.03 30.39
CA GLN A 164 12.01 4.58 30.61
C GLN A 164 12.36 4.73 32.08
N ALA A 165 12.59 3.62 32.77
CA ALA A 165 13.01 3.59 34.16
C ALA A 165 14.45 3.10 34.26
N ARG A 166 15.31 3.88 34.95
CA ARG A 166 16.70 3.52 35.27
C ARG A 166 16.81 3.01 36.68
N PHE A 167 17.46 1.87 36.86
CA PHE A 167 17.68 1.27 38.18
C PHE A 167 19.05 0.63 38.30
N LEU A 168 19.55 0.53 39.51
CA LEU A 168 20.89 -0.02 39.80
C LEU A 168 22.02 0.56 38.92
N LYS A 169 21.88 1.79 38.44
CA LYS A 169 22.83 2.52 37.57
C LYS A 169 23.17 1.85 36.23
N MET A 170 23.00 0.54 36.15
CA MET A 170 23.36 -0.28 34.95
C MET A 170 22.17 -0.81 34.15
N PHE A 171 20.97 -0.71 34.67
CA PHE A 171 19.78 -1.20 33.99
C PHE A 171 18.84 -0.07 33.59
N LYS A 172 18.22 -0.24 32.42
CA LYS A 172 17.10 0.58 31.95
C LYS A 172 15.97 -0.34 31.53
N TYR A 173 14.79 -0.11 32.06
CA TYR A 173 13.58 -0.73 31.56
C TYR A 173 12.86 0.24 30.64
N ASN A 174 12.49 -0.21 29.45
CA ASN A 174 11.77 0.56 28.47
C ASN A 174 10.43 -0.15 28.18
N PHE A 175 9.35 0.54 28.46
CA PHE A 175 8.01 0.15 28.00
C PHE A 175 7.60 1.06 26.86
N MET A 176 6.98 0.54 25.82
CA MET A 176 6.40 1.31 24.71
C MET A 176 5.05 0.74 24.35
N TYR A 177 4.07 1.61 24.21
CA TYR A 177 2.78 1.34 23.58
C TYR A 177 2.60 2.31 22.40
N GLN A 178 2.21 1.76 21.25
CA GLN A 178 1.88 2.51 20.05
C GLN A 178 0.57 1.98 19.48
N TYR A 179 -0.30 2.89 19.11
CA TYR A 179 -1.47 2.64 18.31
C TYR A 179 -1.32 3.33 16.96
N GLU A 180 -1.75 2.70 15.89
CA GLU A 180 -1.76 3.27 14.56
C GLU A 180 -3.12 3.01 13.91
N TRP A 181 -3.74 4.07 13.45
CA TRP A 181 -4.97 4.03 12.70
C TRP A 181 -4.77 4.71 11.36
N ASN A 182 -5.08 3.96 10.30
CA ASN A 182 -5.01 4.47 8.94
C ASN A 182 -6.38 4.31 8.29
N LYS A 183 -6.80 5.32 7.56
CA LYS A 183 -8.01 5.31 6.74
C LYS A 183 -7.69 5.91 5.39
N GLY A 184 -7.97 5.14 4.33
CA GLY A 184 -7.84 5.56 2.94
C GLY A 184 -9.21 5.51 2.26
N LYS A 185 -9.55 6.55 1.51
CA LYS A 185 -10.75 6.64 0.69
C LYS A 185 -10.33 6.96 -0.74
N SER A 186 -10.80 6.17 -1.69
CA SER A 186 -10.53 6.33 -3.11
C SER A 186 -11.84 6.42 -3.87
N GLU A 187 -12.01 7.45 -4.70
CA GLU A 187 -13.20 7.75 -5.45
C GLU A 187 -12.87 7.94 -6.94
N LEU A 188 -13.65 7.31 -7.80
CA LEU A 188 -13.62 7.53 -9.24
C LEU A 188 -15.03 7.84 -9.71
N PHE A 189 -15.20 9.02 -10.29
CA PHE A 189 -16.40 9.39 -11.03
C PHE A 189 -16.06 9.44 -12.52
N GLU A 190 -16.84 8.72 -13.30
CA GLU A 190 -16.78 8.73 -14.76
C GLU A 190 -18.12 9.22 -15.28
N SER A 191 -18.14 10.41 -15.87
CA SER A 191 -19.33 10.94 -16.49
C SER A 191 -19.75 10.07 -17.69
N GLU A 192 -20.98 10.19 -18.12
CA GLU A 192 -21.49 9.46 -19.28
C GLU A 192 -20.72 9.77 -20.58
N ASN A 193 -19.99 10.87 -20.63
CA ASN A 193 -19.21 11.32 -21.79
C ASN A 193 -17.79 10.74 -21.82
N THR A 194 -17.30 10.17 -20.71
CA THR A 194 -15.97 9.53 -20.70
C THR A 194 -15.92 8.37 -21.69
N TYR A 195 -14.74 8.14 -22.27
CA TYR A 195 -14.55 7.02 -23.19
C TYR A 195 -15.02 5.69 -22.59
N ALA A 196 -14.67 5.43 -21.33
CA ALA A 196 -15.07 4.23 -20.62
C ALA A 196 -16.59 4.04 -20.58
N MET A 197 -17.33 5.07 -20.23
CA MET A 197 -18.79 5.01 -20.12
C MET A 197 -19.47 4.95 -21.48
N ARG A 198 -18.94 5.64 -22.50
CA ARG A 198 -19.44 5.52 -23.88
C ARG A 198 -19.29 4.12 -24.42
N MET A 199 -18.12 3.49 -24.21
CA MET A 199 -17.90 2.11 -24.66
C MET A 199 -18.77 1.11 -23.90
N LEU A 200 -18.95 1.30 -22.60
CA LEU A 200 -19.87 0.49 -21.82
C LEU A 200 -21.30 0.63 -22.32
N HIS A 201 -21.77 1.86 -22.52
CA HIS A 201 -23.09 2.12 -23.10
C HIS A 201 -23.29 1.43 -24.45
N ASN A 202 -22.36 1.60 -25.37
CA ASN A 202 -22.41 1.02 -26.71
C ASN A 202 -22.48 -0.52 -26.68
N SER A 203 -21.73 -1.14 -25.74
CA SER A 203 -21.74 -2.60 -25.56
C SER A 203 -23.09 -3.11 -25.02
N MET A 204 -23.86 -2.24 -24.37
CA MET A 204 -25.14 -2.57 -23.74
C MET A 204 -26.36 -2.12 -24.56
N VAL A 205 -26.19 -1.76 -25.81
CA VAL A 205 -27.30 -1.57 -26.77
C VAL A 205 -27.74 -2.93 -27.27
N ASP A 206 -29.01 -3.27 -27.09
CA ASP A 206 -29.59 -4.54 -27.52
C ASP A 206 -29.97 -4.56 -29.01
N THR A 207 -30.34 -5.72 -29.50
CA THR A 207 -30.76 -5.92 -30.90
C THR A 207 -32.01 -5.16 -31.30
N ASN A 208 -32.79 -4.64 -30.34
CA ASN A 208 -33.94 -3.77 -30.56
C ASN A 208 -33.56 -2.28 -30.57
N GLY A 209 -32.27 -1.95 -30.45
CA GLY A 209 -31.79 -0.57 -30.37
C GLY A 209 -32.04 0.11 -29.03
N LYS A 210 -32.33 -0.65 -27.97
CA LYS A 210 -32.51 -0.10 -26.62
C LYS A 210 -31.21 -0.18 -25.84
N ALA A 211 -30.77 0.94 -25.28
CA ALA A 211 -29.68 0.97 -24.31
C ALA A 211 -30.15 0.41 -22.95
N GLN A 212 -29.44 -0.58 -22.46
CA GLN A 212 -29.73 -1.27 -21.20
C GLN A 212 -28.96 -0.68 -20.00
N LEU A 213 -28.03 0.23 -20.24
CA LEU A 213 -27.33 0.96 -19.19
C LEU A 213 -28.16 2.20 -18.78
N PRO A 214 -28.33 2.47 -17.46
CA PRO A 214 -28.96 3.71 -16.99
C PRO A 214 -28.24 4.96 -17.52
N GLN A 215 -29.00 6.02 -17.76
CA GLN A 215 -28.43 7.32 -18.13
C GLN A 215 -27.69 7.95 -16.94
N GLY A 216 -26.58 8.63 -17.19
CA GLY A 216 -25.74 9.24 -16.18
C GLY A 216 -24.37 8.57 -16.06
N GLY A 217 -23.63 8.99 -15.07
CA GLY A 217 -22.26 8.52 -14.85
C GLY A 217 -22.16 7.24 -14.03
N ARG A 218 -20.94 6.79 -13.85
CA ARG A 218 -20.56 5.72 -12.92
C ARG A 218 -19.74 6.33 -11.77
N PHE A 219 -20.16 6.04 -10.54
CA PHE A 219 -19.40 6.40 -9.36
C PHE A 219 -18.92 5.13 -8.66
N SER A 220 -17.65 5.05 -8.37
CA SER A 220 -17.07 3.98 -7.56
C SER A 220 -16.28 4.54 -6.40
N GLN A 221 -16.45 3.95 -5.23
CA GLN A 221 -15.75 4.32 -4.02
C GLN A 221 -15.22 3.06 -3.33
N THR A 222 -14.01 3.17 -2.82
CA THR A 222 -13.43 2.15 -1.93
C THR A 222 -12.87 2.85 -0.70
N GLU A 223 -13.25 2.37 0.48
CA GLU A 223 -12.75 2.85 1.75
C GLU A 223 -12.06 1.70 2.49
N VAL A 224 -10.81 1.89 2.88
CA VAL A 224 -10.00 0.92 3.59
C VAL A 224 -9.59 1.49 4.92
N GLU A 225 -9.72 0.70 5.98
CA GLU A 225 -9.26 1.03 7.33
C GLU A 225 -8.24 0.00 7.79
N SER A 226 -7.24 0.43 8.55
CA SER A 226 -6.35 -0.49 9.26
C SER A 226 -6.04 0.00 10.66
N LYS A 227 -5.95 -0.94 11.60
CA LYS A 227 -5.61 -0.69 13.01
C LYS A 227 -4.45 -1.57 13.40
N ARG A 228 -3.45 -0.96 14.04
CA ARG A 228 -2.28 -1.68 14.53
C ARG A 228 -1.97 -1.29 15.96
N TYR A 229 -1.71 -2.29 16.78
CA TYR A 229 -1.21 -2.11 18.15
C TYR A 229 0.19 -2.70 18.24
N THR A 230 1.08 -1.99 18.94
CA THR A 230 2.41 -2.50 19.26
C THR A 230 2.68 -2.24 20.72
N VAL A 231 3.05 -3.28 21.45
CA VAL A 231 3.49 -3.22 22.85
C VAL A 231 4.88 -3.80 22.91
N ARG A 232 5.84 -3.05 23.46
CA ARG A 232 7.21 -3.51 23.63
C ARG A 232 7.65 -3.32 25.06
N ASN A 233 8.29 -4.34 25.60
CA ASN A 233 8.96 -4.32 26.90
C ASN A 233 10.42 -4.70 26.66
N GLN A 234 11.37 -3.90 27.14
CA GLN A 234 12.79 -4.13 26.94
C GLN A 234 13.57 -3.76 28.18
N ILE A 235 14.55 -4.58 28.51
CA ILE A 235 15.55 -4.28 29.54
C ILE A 235 16.88 -4.09 28.81
N ASP A 236 17.54 -2.97 29.09
CA ASP A 236 18.91 -2.69 28.66
C ASP A 236 19.83 -2.82 29.87
N PHE A 237 20.99 -3.42 29.64
CA PHE A 237 22.08 -3.51 30.57
C PHE A 237 23.33 -2.85 29.97
N ASP A 238 24.00 -1.99 30.71
CA ASP A 238 25.23 -1.33 30.30
C ASP A 238 26.12 -1.17 31.53
N LYS A 239 27.29 -1.78 31.44
CA LYS A 239 28.28 -1.68 32.53
C LYS A 239 29.70 -1.74 31.99
N THR A 240 30.51 -0.80 32.45
CA THR A 240 31.94 -0.78 32.19
C THR A 240 32.67 -0.93 33.52
N TRP A 241 33.68 -1.80 33.56
CA TRP A 241 34.58 -1.95 34.70
C TRP A 241 36.00 -2.20 34.23
N LYS A 242 36.95 -1.37 34.64
CA LYS A 242 38.32 -1.40 34.13
C LYS A 242 38.32 -1.45 32.60
N ASP A 243 38.92 -2.49 32.04
CA ASP A 243 39.13 -2.71 30.63
C ASP A 243 37.94 -3.46 29.94
N HIS A 244 36.89 -3.77 30.70
CA HIS A 244 35.73 -4.54 30.24
C HIS A 244 34.49 -3.67 30.08
N ALA A 245 33.80 -3.77 28.98
CA ALA A 245 32.48 -3.17 28.77
C ALA A 245 31.52 -4.25 28.28
N VAL A 246 30.35 -4.31 28.92
CA VAL A 246 29.24 -5.20 28.53
C VAL A 246 27.99 -4.37 28.26
N THR A 247 27.41 -4.57 27.11
CA THR A 247 26.08 -4.06 26.78
C THR A 247 25.16 -5.24 26.44
N ALA A 248 23.93 -5.22 26.93
CA ALA A 248 22.95 -6.23 26.56
C ALA A 248 21.56 -5.61 26.52
N ILE A 249 20.73 -6.15 25.65
CA ILE A 249 19.29 -5.87 25.62
C ILE A 249 18.52 -7.19 25.57
N ALA A 250 17.36 -7.23 26.23
CA ALA A 250 16.41 -8.31 26.08
C ALA A 250 15.00 -7.71 26.07
N GLY A 251 14.16 -8.20 25.17
CA GLY A 251 12.82 -7.63 25.01
C GLY A 251 11.78 -8.58 24.46
N LEU A 252 10.54 -8.18 24.70
CA LEU A 252 9.32 -8.80 24.20
C LEU A 252 8.53 -7.75 23.42
N GLU A 253 8.05 -8.13 22.25
CA GLU A 253 7.18 -7.29 21.42
C GLU A 253 5.93 -8.07 21.02
N PHE A 254 4.77 -7.44 21.23
CA PHE A 254 3.49 -7.92 20.72
C PHE A 254 2.95 -6.92 19.73
N ARG A 255 2.48 -7.41 18.58
CA ARG A 255 1.88 -6.60 17.53
C ARG A 255 0.63 -7.29 16.98
N GLU A 256 -0.44 -6.53 16.85
CA GLU A 256 -1.63 -6.95 16.10
C GLU A 256 -1.87 -5.95 14.96
N ASN A 257 -2.15 -6.46 13.79
CA ASN A 257 -2.60 -5.71 12.63
C ASN A 257 -3.96 -6.22 12.20
N LYS A 258 -4.96 -5.34 12.14
CA LYS A 258 -6.32 -5.64 11.75
C LYS A 258 -6.73 -4.77 10.57
N ILE A 259 -7.20 -5.41 9.49
CA ILE A 259 -7.74 -4.77 8.30
C ILE A 259 -9.14 -5.34 8.10
N PRO A 260 -10.20 -4.59 8.45
CA PRO A 260 -11.57 -5.02 8.21
C PRO A 260 -11.88 -5.03 6.71
N THR A 261 -12.98 -5.63 6.35
CA THR A 261 -13.51 -5.62 4.97
C THR A 261 -13.58 -4.19 4.46
N PRO A 262 -12.98 -3.88 3.28
CA PRO A 262 -13.11 -2.58 2.66
C PRO A 262 -14.58 -2.26 2.36
N ALA A 263 -15.02 -1.07 2.72
CA ALA A 263 -16.33 -0.57 2.27
C ALA A 263 -16.22 -0.19 0.80
N ARG A 264 -17.11 -0.74 -0.03
CA ARG A 264 -17.15 -0.48 -1.47
C ARG A 264 -18.52 -0.04 -1.90
N GLN A 265 -18.57 0.93 -2.82
CA GLN A 265 -19.78 1.42 -3.45
C GLN A 265 -19.56 1.49 -4.97
N LEU A 266 -20.58 1.09 -5.73
CA LEU A 266 -20.60 1.17 -7.18
C LEU A 266 -22.02 1.57 -7.59
N LEU A 267 -22.14 2.75 -8.18
CA LEU A 267 -23.39 3.36 -8.60
C LEU A 267 -23.35 3.60 -10.11
N TYR A 268 -24.43 3.32 -10.79
CA TYR A 268 -24.69 3.67 -12.18
C TYR A 268 -25.88 4.63 -12.26
N GLY A 269 -25.96 5.38 -13.35
CA GLY A 269 -26.92 6.48 -13.45
C GLY A 269 -26.67 7.57 -12.41
N TYR A 270 -25.40 7.74 -11.99
CA TYR A 270 -25.04 8.68 -10.94
C TYR A 270 -24.95 10.10 -11.48
N ASP A 271 -25.64 11.00 -10.80
CA ASP A 271 -25.57 12.45 -11.00
C ASP A 271 -24.83 13.10 -9.82
N PRO A 272 -23.66 13.72 -10.04
CA PRO A 272 -22.89 14.35 -8.99
C PRO A 272 -23.50 15.67 -8.47
N GLN A 273 -24.46 16.26 -9.16
CA GLN A 273 -25.13 17.50 -8.73
C GLN A 273 -26.21 17.20 -7.71
N THR A 274 -27.01 16.17 -7.95
CA THR A 274 -28.10 15.75 -7.06
C THR A 274 -27.70 14.67 -6.07
N LEU A 275 -26.53 14.06 -6.25
CA LEU A 275 -26.03 12.91 -5.49
C LEU A 275 -26.96 11.69 -5.55
N THR A 276 -27.70 11.55 -6.63
CA THR A 276 -28.63 10.44 -6.88
C THR A 276 -28.04 9.43 -7.84
N SER A 277 -28.59 8.23 -7.83
CA SER A 277 -28.24 7.16 -8.77
C SER A 277 -29.46 6.29 -9.05
N ASP A 278 -29.43 5.58 -10.16
CA ASP A 278 -30.49 4.62 -10.48
C ASP A 278 -30.39 3.37 -9.59
N PHE A 279 -31.57 2.79 -9.35
CA PHE A 279 -31.64 1.49 -8.71
C PHE A 279 -31.25 0.39 -9.72
N MET A 280 -30.25 -0.41 -9.35
CA MET A 280 -29.78 -1.52 -10.18
C MET A 280 -30.28 -2.86 -9.63
N ASN A 281 -31.13 -3.54 -10.39
CA ASN A 281 -31.43 -4.95 -10.11
C ASN A 281 -30.26 -5.84 -10.56
N TRP A 282 -29.28 -6.04 -9.70
CA TRP A 282 -28.07 -6.80 -10.01
C TRP A 282 -28.32 -8.27 -10.40
N GLN A 283 -29.44 -8.86 -9.96
CA GLN A 283 -29.79 -10.21 -10.37
C GLN A 283 -30.16 -10.24 -11.86
N THR A 284 -31.00 -9.31 -12.31
CA THR A 284 -31.43 -9.19 -13.71
C THR A 284 -30.22 -8.94 -14.61
N TYR A 285 -29.34 -8.00 -14.25
CA TYR A 285 -28.13 -7.72 -15.04
C TYR A 285 -27.14 -8.87 -15.07
N ARG A 286 -27.06 -9.68 -14.03
CA ARG A 286 -26.21 -10.88 -13.98
C ARG A 286 -26.76 -12.00 -14.85
N ASP A 287 -28.07 -12.18 -14.85
CA ASP A 287 -28.76 -13.20 -15.65
C ASP A 287 -28.83 -12.84 -17.13
N GLY A 288 -28.72 -11.54 -17.46
CA GLY A 288 -28.71 -10.99 -18.82
C GLY A 288 -29.93 -10.15 -19.15
N VAL A 289 -29.70 -8.95 -19.69
CA VAL A 289 -30.75 -7.96 -20.02
C VAL A 289 -31.01 -7.83 -21.53
N GLY A 290 -30.52 -8.76 -22.32
CA GLY A 290 -30.71 -8.77 -23.78
C GLY A 290 -29.46 -9.27 -24.49
N THR A 291 -29.48 -9.17 -25.81
CA THR A 291 -28.35 -9.53 -26.70
C THR A 291 -27.75 -8.25 -27.27
N SER A 292 -26.45 -8.04 -27.13
CA SER A 292 -25.76 -6.87 -27.68
C SER A 292 -25.80 -6.86 -29.20
N ALA A 293 -26.28 -5.79 -29.79
CA ALA A 293 -26.32 -5.61 -31.23
C ALA A 293 -24.94 -5.52 -31.88
N LEU A 294 -23.91 -5.07 -31.12
CA LEU A 294 -22.54 -4.96 -31.64
C LEU A 294 -21.78 -6.27 -31.57
N SER A 295 -21.98 -7.07 -30.53
CA SER A 295 -21.18 -8.28 -30.28
C SER A 295 -21.94 -9.58 -30.43
N GLY A 296 -23.27 -9.57 -30.52
CA GLY A 296 -24.12 -10.75 -30.53
C GLY A 296 -24.12 -11.55 -29.22
N ARG A 297 -23.49 -11.04 -28.16
CA ARG A 297 -23.38 -11.70 -26.84
C ARG A 297 -24.47 -11.22 -25.90
N THR A 298 -24.83 -12.06 -24.94
CA THR A 298 -25.72 -11.65 -23.84
C THR A 298 -25.13 -10.46 -23.09
N ILE A 299 -25.94 -9.42 -22.91
CA ILE A 299 -25.57 -8.24 -22.14
C ILE A 299 -25.66 -8.58 -20.66
N THR A 300 -24.54 -8.56 -19.98
CA THR A 300 -24.43 -8.78 -18.54
C THR A 300 -23.65 -7.64 -17.89
N LEU A 301 -24.00 -7.30 -16.65
CA LEU A 301 -23.26 -6.36 -15.83
C LEU A 301 -23.15 -6.91 -14.41
N SER A 302 -21.95 -6.92 -13.86
CA SER A 302 -21.71 -7.39 -12.50
C SER A 302 -21.62 -6.22 -11.54
N GLY A 303 -22.36 -6.31 -10.42
CA GLY A 303 -22.21 -5.42 -9.29
C GLY A 303 -20.99 -5.77 -8.45
N LEU A 304 -20.89 -5.11 -7.30
CA LEU A 304 -19.86 -5.44 -6.32
C LEU A 304 -20.06 -6.86 -5.77
N SER A 305 -18.98 -7.57 -5.58
CA SER A 305 -19.00 -8.83 -4.83
C SER A 305 -19.36 -8.55 -3.37
N ALA A 306 -20.29 -9.34 -2.83
CA ALA A 306 -20.68 -9.29 -1.42
C ALA A 306 -19.72 -10.07 -0.50
N THR A 307 -18.50 -10.33 -0.92
CA THR A 307 -17.52 -11.07 -0.12
C THR A 307 -16.99 -10.19 1.00
N LEU A 308 -17.19 -10.64 2.24
CA LEU A 308 -16.61 -10.04 3.42
C LEU A 308 -15.25 -10.68 3.67
N HIS A 309 -14.24 -9.85 3.90
CA HIS A 309 -12.89 -10.31 4.19
C HIS A 309 -12.27 -9.44 5.28
N GLU A 310 -12.01 -10.03 6.44
CA GLU A 310 -11.24 -9.39 7.51
C GLU A 310 -9.88 -10.08 7.59
N SER A 311 -8.81 -9.30 7.54
CA SER A 311 -7.46 -9.78 7.81
C SER A 311 -7.05 -9.35 9.21
N ARG A 312 -6.59 -10.30 10.03
CA ARG A 312 -6.05 -10.05 11.36
C ARG A 312 -4.82 -10.90 11.56
N HIS A 313 -3.69 -10.25 11.82
CA HIS A 313 -2.44 -10.93 12.08
C HIS A 313 -1.85 -10.49 13.40
N ARG A 314 -1.38 -11.44 14.17
CA ARG A 314 -0.76 -11.29 15.49
C ARG A 314 0.66 -11.81 15.47
N TYR A 315 1.52 -11.06 16.08
CA TYR A 315 2.94 -11.39 16.19
C TYR A 315 3.37 -11.26 17.64
N ALA A 316 4.18 -12.22 18.07
CA ALA A 316 4.88 -12.16 19.35
C ALA A 316 6.34 -12.43 19.10
N SER A 317 7.21 -11.52 19.52
CA SER A 317 8.65 -11.62 19.31
C SER A 317 9.38 -11.54 20.64
N PHE A 318 10.33 -12.43 20.83
CA PHE A 318 11.37 -12.32 21.85
C PHE A 318 12.69 -12.01 21.14
N TYR A 319 13.47 -11.10 21.69
CA TYR A 319 14.80 -10.79 21.17
C TYR A 319 15.79 -10.47 22.28
N ALA A 320 17.04 -10.82 22.05
CA ALA A 320 18.15 -10.44 22.92
C ALA A 320 19.41 -10.17 22.08
N ASN A 321 20.17 -9.16 22.48
CA ASN A 321 21.47 -8.86 21.93
C ASN A 321 22.44 -8.65 23.09
N ALA A 322 23.68 -9.07 22.92
CA ALA A 322 24.75 -8.81 23.86
C ALA A 322 26.03 -8.42 23.12
N GLY A 323 26.73 -7.46 23.68
CA GLY A 323 28.05 -7.04 23.22
C GLY A 323 29.03 -7.02 24.39
N TYR A 324 30.22 -7.49 24.14
CA TYR A 324 31.36 -7.46 25.10
C TYR A 324 32.55 -6.83 24.43
N SER A 325 33.18 -5.90 25.08
CA SER A 325 34.40 -5.25 24.63
C SER A 325 35.51 -5.39 25.72
N TYR A 326 36.66 -5.80 25.31
CA TYR A 326 37.85 -5.86 26.15
C TYR A 326 38.93 -4.94 25.62
N LEU A 327 39.52 -4.11 26.48
CA LEU A 327 40.51 -3.07 26.17
C LEU A 327 40.07 -2.13 25.03
N SER A 328 38.78 -2.05 24.73
CA SER A 328 38.22 -1.35 23.56
C SER A 328 38.75 -1.86 22.20
N ARG A 329 39.48 -2.98 22.15
CA ARG A 329 40.12 -3.57 20.96
C ARG A 329 39.43 -4.85 20.51
N TYR A 330 39.07 -5.72 21.45
CA TYR A 330 38.49 -7.03 21.18
C TYR A 330 36.98 -6.92 21.45
N ASN A 331 36.17 -7.13 20.44
CA ASN A 331 34.71 -7.01 20.60
C ASN A 331 34.05 -8.32 20.16
N LEU A 332 33.17 -8.82 20.99
CA LEU A 332 32.26 -9.94 20.70
C LEU A 332 30.83 -9.43 20.73
N SER A 333 30.01 -9.91 19.82
CA SER A 333 28.58 -9.61 19.80
C SER A 333 27.76 -10.85 19.47
N GLY A 334 26.58 -10.94 20.05
CA GLY A 334 25.64 -11.99 19.78
C GLY A 334 24.23 -11.46 19.76
N SER A 335 23.40 -11.98 18.86
CA SER A 335 21.98 -11.67 18.82
C SER A 335 21.16 -12.93 18.63
N ILE A 336 20.00 -12.94 19.24
CA ILE A 336 18.97 -13.96 19.02
C ILE A 336 17.61 -13.30 18.94
N ARG A 337 16.80 -13.76 18.00
CA ARG A 337 15.41 -13.33 17.85
C ARG A 337 14.54 -14.55 17.56
N TRP A 338 13.43 -14.59 18.22
CA TRP A 338 12.42 -15.61 18.03
C TRP A 338 11.08 -14.96 17.79
N ASP A 339 10.55 -15.13 16.58
CA ASP A 339 9.29 -14.54 16.14
C ASP A 339 8.24 -15.63 15.98
N GLN A 340 7.09 -15.41 16.59
CA GLN A 340 5.87 -16.20 16.43
C GLN A 340 4.84 -15.36 15.67
N ALA A 341 4.13 -15.99 14.75
CA ALA A 341 3.02 -15.40 14.03
C ALA A 341 1.86 -16.39 13.96
N ASP A 342 0.64 -15.89 13.92
CA ASP A 342 -0.56 -16.70 13.73
C ASP A 342 -0.62 -17.41 12.36
N LEU A 343 0.29 -17.06 11.44
CA LEU A 343 0.44 -17.71 10.14
C LEU A 343 0.95 -19.15 10.21
N PHE A 344 1.69 -19.53 11.26
CA PHE A 344 2.41 -20.81 11.34
C PHE A 344 1.59 -21.99 11.85
N GLY A 345 0.28 -21.83 12.08
CA GLY A 345 -0.58 -22.88 12.64
C GLY A 345 -0.21 -23.25 14.07
N LEU A 346 -0.71 -24.42 14.53
CA LEU A 346 -0.58 -24.88 15.91
C LEU A 346 0.69 -25.69 16.18
N ASP A 347 1.45 -26.10 15.15
CA ASP A 347 2.67 -26.89 15.36
C ASP A 347 3.82 -26.01 15.84
N ILE A 348 4.10 -26.11 17.13
CA ILE A 348 5.18 -25.40 17.82
C ILE A 348 6.55 -25.63 17.16
N ARG A 349 6.79 -26.77 16.52
CA ARG A 349 8.06 -27.08 15.87
C ARG A 349 8.31 -26.16 14.67
N ASN A 350 7.27 -25.77 13.93
CA ASN A 350 7.39 -24.86 12.79
C ASN A 350 7.58 -23.41 13.23
N GLN A 351 7.17 -23.08 14.47
CA GLN A 351 7.32 -21.74 15.06
C GLN A 351 8.69 -21.52 15.74
N ARG A 352 9.41 -22.62 16.09
CA ARG A 352 10.66 -22.56 16.87
C ARG A 352 11.90 -22.51 16.00
N HIS A 353 12.02 -21.46 15.20
CA HIS A 353 13.25 -21.21 14.44
C HIS A 353 13.87 -19.87 14.86
N PRO A 354 14.75 -19.88 15.88
CA PRO A 354 15.43 -18.65 16.27
C PRO A 354 16.37 -18.16 15.16
N LEU A 355 16.30 -16.89 14.87
CA LEU A 355 17.25 -16.16 14.05
C LEU A 355 18.36 -15.70 14.97
N TRP A 356 19.61 -15.92 14.62
CA TRP A 356 20.72 -15.55 15.47
C TRP A 356 21.94 -15.13 14.68
N SER A 357 22.79 -14.33 15.31
CA SER A 357 24.09 -13.99 14.77
C SER A 357 25.13 -13.89 15.87
N VAL A 358 26.36 -14.18 15.51
CA VAL A 358 27.55 -13.99 16.33
C VAL A 358 28.55 -13.19 15.53
N GLY A 359 29.21 -12.24 16.15
CA GLY A 359 30.23 -11.43 15.54
C GLY A 359 31.44 -11.23 16.46
N ALA A 360 32.62 -11.21 15.86
CA ALA A 360 33.86 -10.82 16.54
C ALA A 360 34.53 -9.70 15.74
N SER A 361 35.19 -8.79 16.44
CA SER A 361 36.03 -7.79 15.79
C SER A 361 37.27 -7.47 16.64
N TRP A 362 38.36 -7.21 15.96
CA TRP A 362 39.62 -6.85 16.53
C TRP A 362 40.15 -5.59 15.88
N ILE A 363 40.46 -4.59 16.72
CA ILE A 363 41.08 -3.34 16.28
C ILE A 363 42.57 -3.50 16.36
N LEU A 364 43.15 -3.92 15.25
CA LEU A 364 44.58 -4.22 15.13
C LEU A 364 45.46 -2.99 15.30
N SER A 365 45.01 -1.83 14.81
CA SER A 365 45.76 -0.57 14.91
C SER A 365 46.03 -0.12 16.36
N GLU A 366 45.23 -0.62 17.33
CA GLU A 366 45.44 -0.34 18.75
C GLU A 366 46.46 -1.27 19.43
N GLU A 367 46.98 -2.27 18.71
CA GLU A 367 48.02 -3.18 19.23
C GLU A 367 49.38 -2.50 19.22
N SER A 368 50.21 -2.83 20.23
CA SER A 368 51.53 -2.23 20.38
C SER A 368 52.45 -2.42 19.17
N PHE A 369 52.36 -3.59 18.52
CA PHE A 369 53.16 -3.91 17.34
C PHE A 369 52.69 -3.17 16.05
N MET A 370 51.51 -2.61 16.03
CA MET A 370 50.98 -1.83 14.90
C MET A 370 51.19 -0.32 15.04
N LYS A 371 51.45 0.18 16.24
CA LYS A 371 51.67 1.62 16.51
C LYS A 371 52.95 2.18 15.87
N GLU A 372 53.89 1.33 15.47
CA GLU A 372 55.09 1.73 14.78
C GLU A 372 54.88 2.00 13.28
N ILE A 373 53.71 1.63 12.74
CA ILE A 373 53.34 1.80 11.33
C ILE A 373 52.71 3.16 11.10
N SER A 374 53.50 4.14 10.75
CA SER A 374 53.10 5.54 10.68
C SER A 374 52.08 5.90 9.56
N TRP A 375 51.95 5.05 8.55
CA TRP A 375 51.00 5.28 7.44
C TRP A 375 49.62 4.66 7.67
N LEU A 376 49.44 3.88 8.75
CA LEU A 376 48.21 3.13 9.03
C LEU A 376 47.52 3.70 10.30
N ASP A 377 46.56 4.55 10.12
CA ASP A 377 45.81 5.19 11.21
C ASP A 377 44.81 4.24 11.90
N TYR A 378 44.13 3.41 11.09
CA TYR A 378 43.10 2.52 11.61
C TYR A 378 42.95 1.24 10.81
N LEU A 379 43.08 0.09 11.50
CA LEU A 379 42.84 -1.23 10.95
C LEU A 379 41.97 -2.06 11.88
N LYS A 380 40.81 -2.50 11.39
CA LYS A 380 39.86 -3.34 12.13
C LYS A 380 39.49 -4.58 11.30
N LEU A 381 39.73 -5.75 11.84
CA LEU A 381 39.19 -7.01 11.33
C LEU A 381 37.82 -7.26 11.95
N ARG A 382 36.89 -7.75 11.14
CA ARG A 382 35.54 -8.11 11.59
C ARG A 382 35.10 -9.40 10.91
N MET A 383 34.52 -10.29 11.69
CA MET A 383 33.90 -11.52 11.21
C MET A 383 32.52 -11.64 11.84
N THR A 384 31.50 -11.96 11.05
CA THR A 384 30.16 -12.23 11.52
C THR A 384 29.58 -13.45 10.85
N TYR A 385 28.87 -14.26 11.61
CA TYR A 385 28.11 -15.40 11.11
C TYR A 385 26.75 -15.45 11.74
N GLY A 386 25.72 -15.80 10.97
CA GLY A 386 24.36 -15.83 11.49
C GLY A 386 23.37 -16.44 10.50
N ILE A 387 22.18 -16.71 11.01
CA ILE A 387 21.05 -17.21 10.24
C ILE A 387 19.95 -16.15 10.29
N ASN A 388 19.55 -15.67 9.11
CA ASN A 388 18.39 -14.84 8.89
C ASN A 388 17.28 -15.69 8.26
N GLY A 389 16.04 -15.24 8.39
CA GLY A 389 14.91 -15.92 7.79
C GLY A 389 13.88 -14.94 7.26
N ASN A 390 13.11 -15.42 6.32
CA ASN A 390 11.91 -14.76 5.81
C ASN A 390 10.72 -15.73 5.90
N VAL A 391 9.50 -15.22 5.84
CA VAL A 391 8.28 -16.02 5.80
C VAL A 391 7.40 -15.57 4.65
N ASP A 392 6.89 -16.54 3.91
CA ASP A 392 5.85 -16.30 2.92
C ASP A 392 4.54 -15.96 3.64
N GLN A 393 4.01 -14.75 3.39
CA GLN A 393 2.74 -14.28 3.96
C GLN A 393 1.53 -14.64 3.07
N ALA A 394 1.75 -15.14 1.88
CA ALA A 394 0.69 -15.56 0.96
C ALA A 394 0.21 -16.99 1.27
N SER A 395 1.07 -17.83 1.84
CA SER A 395 0.73 -19.21 2.21
C SER A 395 0.10 -19.28 3.59
N THR A 396 -0.79 -20.25 3.80
CA THR A 396 -1.41 -20.54 5.08
C THR A 396 -1.18 -21.98 5.50
N THR A 397 -1.12 -22.24 6.80
CA THR A 397 -1.09 -23.59 7.36
C THR A 397 -2.49 -24.18 7.54
N TYR A 398 -3.52 -23.36 7.41
CA TYR A 398 -4.92 -23.77 7.57
C TYR A 398 -5.52 -24.14 6.23
N PHE A 399 -6.43 -25.11 6.26
CA PHE A 399 -7.21 -25.50 5.10
C PHE A 399 -8.23 -24.38 4.77
N VAL A 400 -8.07 -23.75 3.61
CA VAL A 400 -8.96 -22.68 3.15
C VAL A 400 -9.95 -23.28 2.16
N VAL A 401 -11.24 -23.08 2.41
CA VAL A 401 -12.31 -23.53 1.53
C VAL A 401 -13.06 -22.34 0.98
N LYS A 402 -13.40 -22.43 -0.29
CA LYS A 402 -14.21 -21.43 -1.02
C LYS A 402 -15.58 -22.00 -1.32
N LYS A 403 -16.59 -21.14 -1.23
CA LYS A 403 -17.93 -21.48 -1.65
C LYS A 403 -18.01 -21.31 -3.17
N LYS A 404 -18.28 -22.38 -3.92
CA LYS A 404 -18.46 -22.38 -5.36
C LYS A 404 -19.90 -22.76 -5.70
N THR A 405 -20.52 -21.98 -6.59
CA THR A 405 -21.85 -22.31 -7.11
C THR A 405 -21.68 -22.75 -8.55
N GLN A 406 -22.11 -23.97 -8.84
CA GLN A 406 -22.05 -24.53 -10.19
C GLN A 406 -23.24 -24.02 -11.01
N SER A 407 -22.97 -23.61 -12.25
CA SER A 407 -23.98 -23.12 -13.20
C SER A 407 -24.72 -24.26 -13.91
N ASN A 408 -25.13 -25.26 -13.17
CA ASN A 408 -26.02 -26.31 -13.67
C ASN A 408 -27.49 -25.92 -13.42
N PRO A 409 -28.47 -26.60 -14.03
CA PRO A 409 -29.89 -26.29 -13.85
C PRO A 409 -30.35 -26.25 -12.39
N ILE A 410 -29.67 -26.95 -11.50
CA ILE A 410 -30.02 -27.07 -10.07
C ILE A 410 -29.30 -26.03 -9.20
N LYS A 411 -28.34 -25.26 -9.76
CA LYS A 411 -27.52 -24.25 -9.04
C LYS A 411 -26.96 -24.77 -7.70
N THR A 412 -26.29 -25.90 -7.75
CA THR A 412 -25.73 -26.53 -6.54
C THR A 412 -24.56 -25.70 -5.98
N THR A 413 -24.63 -25.37 -4.71
CA THR A 413 -23.54 -24.69 -3.99
C THR A 413 -22.78 -25.68 -3.12
N TYR A 414 -21.47 -25.72 -3.24
CA TYR A 414 -20.60 -26.61 -2.46
C TYR A 414 -19.34 -25.87 -1.99
N LEU A 415 -18.70 -26.42 -0.98
CA LEU A 415 -17.39 -25.96 -0.53
C LEU A 415 -16.33 -26.72 -1.33
N THR A 416 -15.37 -25.99 -1.85
CA THR A 416 -14.24 -26.53 -2.60
C THR A 416 -12.96 -25.80 -2.23
N TYR A 417 -11.83 -26.34 -2.62
CA TYR A 417 -10.53 -25.70 -2.58
C TYR A 417 -9.97 -25.63 -4.00
N GLU A 418 -9.07 -24.73 -4.21
CA GLU A 418 -8.25 -24.66 -5.43
C GLU A 418 -6.82 -25.08 -5.03
N ASP A 419 -6.03 -25.51 -6.01
CA ASP A 419 -4.67 -26.03 -5.73
C ASP A 419 -3.79 -24.99 -5.04
N ASP A 420 -4.00 -23.71 -5.33
CA ASP A 420 -3.30 -22.58 -4.69
C ASP A 420 -3.75 -22.33 -3.23
N ASP A 421 -4.89 -22.90 -2.81
CA ASP A 421 -5.45 -22.76 -1.46
C ASP A 421 -5.09 -23.95 -0.55
N LEU A 422 -4.27 -24.90 -1.04
CA LEU A 422 -3.85 -26.04 -0.25
C LEU A 422 -3.01 -25.58 0.94
N PRO A 423 -3.28 -26.09 2.16
CA PRO A 423 -2.51 -25.73 3.33
C PRO A 423 -1.07 -26.19 3.18
N ASN A 424 -0.15 -25.31 3.57
CA ASN A 424 1.25 -25.70 3.75
C ASN A 424 1.54 -26.02 5.23
N PRO A 425 1.35 -27.26 5.68
CA PRO A 425 1.57 -27.61 7.08
C PRO A 425 3.03 -27.51 7.51
N LYS A 426 3.95 -27.34 6.55
CA LYS A 426 5.38 -27.14 6.77
C LYS A 426 5.81 -25.69 6.67
N LEU A 427 4.83 -24.75 6.60
CA LEU A 427 5.14 -23.33 6.57
C LEU A 427 5.97 -22.95 7.79
N ARG A 428 7.15 -22.43 7.54
CA ARG A 428 8.14 -22.03 8.54
C ARG A 428 8.99 -20.90 8.00
N TRP A 429 9.80 -20.32 8.86
CA TRP A 429 10.85 -19.39 8.43
C TRP A 429 11.79 -20.06 7.42
N GLU A 430 11.96 -19.43 6.29
CA GLU A 430 13.02 -19.79 5.32
C GLU A 430 14.37 -19.40 5.92
N LYS A 431 15.39 -20.24 5.68
CA LYS A 431 16.75 -20.04 6.19
C LYS A 431 17.67 -19.59 5.08
#